data_ea70992e65ca0a6d862a9b11abbd017e
#
_entry.id   ea70992e65ca0a6d862a9b11abbd017e
#
_cell.length_a   1.000
_cell.length_b   1.000
_cell.length_c   1.000
_cell.angle_alpha   90.00
_cell.angle_beta   90.00
_cell.angle_gamma   90.00
#
_symmetry.space_group_name_H-M   'P 1'
#
loop_
_entity.id
_entity.type
_entity.pdbx_description
1 polymer ?
#
loop_
_entity_poly.entity_id
_entity_poly.type
_entity_poly.pdbx_seq_one_letter_code
_entity_poly.pdbx_strand_id
1 'polypeptide(L)'
;MSAIQPKAAGGVPPLVLVHGLWDTPALFNSLRREIGDRREVFIPHLPHGLGVVPLEDLAAKLSQAVEERFGREQPLDVRGFSMGGVISRSWIQLLGGNGRVRRFTSVASPQQGTWTAQPWPGQLLASVGDMKVGSPLLQRLNGNPEALQGIDCCSLYCLADVMVVPGWSAVLPVGRREVLRPLHLQHHELMAHPASVAQVARELLRP
;
A
#
# COMPACT_ATOMS: atom_id res chain seq x y z
N MET A 1 -21.80 23.70 -15.53
CA MET A 1 -20.49 23.06 -15.30
C MET A 1 -19.82 23.84 -14.18
N SER A 2 -19.97 23.37 -12.96
CA SER A 2 -19.40 24.05 -11.77
C SER A 2 -17.98 23.51 -11.57
N ALA A 3 -16.99 24.37 -11.75
CA ALA A 3 -15.59 24.05 -11.47
C ALA A 3 -15.45 23.81 -9.97
N ILE A 4 -15.09 22.59 -9.58
CA ILE A 4 -14.71 22.25 -8.21
C ILE A 4 -13.34 22.92 -7.99
N GLN A 5 -13.35 24.05 -7.29
CA GLN A 5 -12.11 24.70 -6.85
C GLN A 5 -11.38 23.76 -5.87
N PRO A 6 -10.05 23.62 -5.99
CA PRO A 6 -9.28 22.86 -5.02
C PRO A 6 -9.34 23.58 -3.68
N LYS A 7 -9.80 22.87 -2.64
CA LYS A 7 -9.80 23.33 -1.25
C LYS A 7 -8.35 23.50 -0.81
N ALA A 8 -7.84 24.72 -0.88
CA ALA A 8 -6.47 25.06 -0.55
C ALA A 8 -6.23 25.03 0.97
N ALA A 9 -5.05 24.57 1.31
CA ALA A 9 -4.16 24.94 2.43
C ALA A 9 -4.73 24.96 3.85
N GLY A 10 -4.37 23.97 4.65
CA GLY A 10 -4.48 23.95 6.12
C GLY A 10 -5.02 22.64 6.70
N GLY A 11 -5.60 21.78 5.90
CA GLY A 11 -6.15 20.51 6.36
C GLY A 11 -5.15 19.35 6.29
N VAL A 12 -5.41 18.29 7.07
CA VAL A 12 -4.66 17.03 6.98
C VAL A 12 -4.80 16.48 5.56
N PRO A 13 -3.69 16.15 4.86
CA PRO A 13 -3.75 15.62 3.49
C PRO A 13 -4.62 14.38 3.39
N PRO A 14 -5.31 14.18 2.25
CA PRO A 14 -6.12 12.99 2.03
C PRO A 14 -5.30 11.71 2.13
N LEU A 15 -5.95 10.64 2.56
CA LEU A 15 -5.37 9.31 2.68
C LEU A 15 -5.87 8.40 1.57
N VAL A 16 -4.96 7.85 0.79
CA VAL A 16 -5.25 6.83 -0.21
C VAL A 16 -4.97 5.45 0.39
N LEU A 17 -5.98 4.57 0.41
CA LEU A 17 -5.85 3.18 0.90
C LEU A 17 -5.90 2.22 -0.28
N VAL A 18 -4.90 1.35 -0.40
CA VAL A 18 -4.75 0.40 -1.52
C VAL A 18 -4.82 -1.03 -0.98
N HIS A 19 -5.85 -1.77 -1.43
CA HIS A 19 -6.14 -3.13 -0.99
C HIS A 19 -5.21 -4.19 -1.63
N GLY A 20 -5.21 -5.39 -1.04
CA GLY A 20 -4.42 -6.53 -1.48
C GLY A 20 -5.06 -7.38 -2.57
N LEU A 21 -4.40 -8.52 -2.84
CA LEU A 21 -4.89 -9.56 -3.74
C LEU A 21 -6.12 -10.21 -3.12
N TRP A 22 -7.15 -10.47 -3.94
CA TRP A 22 -8.46 -11.03 -3.55
C TRP A 22 -9.26 -10.16 -2.58
N ASP A 23 -8.82 -8.94 -2.34
CA ASP A 23 -9.50 -7.96 -1.51
C ASP A 23 -10.30 -6.95 -2.35
N THR A 24 -11.14 -6.23 -1.65
CA THR A 24 -11.92 -5.10 -2.18
C THR A 24 -11.76 -3.89 -1.24
N PRO A 25 -12.25 -2.70 -1.61
CA PRO A 25 -12.29 -1.55 -0.70
C PRO A 25 -12.94 -1.83 0.66
N ALA A 26 -13.81 -2.84 0.77
CA ALA A 26 -14.47 -3.23 2.03
C ALA A 26 -13.49 -3.72 3.12
N LEU A 27 -12.29 -4.19 2.74
CA LEU A 27 -11.23 -4.53 3.68
C LEU A 27 -10.97 -3.42 4.70
N PHE A 28 -11.07 -2.18 4.29
CA PHE A 28 -10.75 -1.02 5.11
C PHE A 28 -11.93 -0.46 5.93
N ASN A 29 -13.09 -1.13 5.97
CA ASN A 29 -14.26 -0.62 6.67
C ASN A 29 -14.02 -0.39 8.18
N SER A 30 -13.30 -1.29 8.85
CA SER A 30 -12.94 -1.13 10.27
C SER A 30 -11.99 0.04 10.47
N LEU A 31 -10.98 0.16 9.62
CA LEU A 31 -10.03 1.28 9.65
C LEU A 31 -10.71 2.62 9.35
N ARG A 32 -11.63 2.67 8.39
CA ARG A 32 -12.41 3.89 8.11
C ARG A 32 -13.23 4.34 9.30
N ARG A 33 -13.88 3.40 10.01
CA ARG A 33 -14.63 3.69 11.24
C ARG A 33 -13.70 4.25 12.33
N GLU A 34 -12.52 3.68 12.48
CA GLU A 34 -11.52 4.14 13.46
C GLU A 34 -10.97 5.54 13.11
N ILE A 35 -10.73 5.83 11.84
CA ILE A 35 -10.29 7.15 11.36
C ILE A 35 -11.43 8.18 11.51
N GLY A 36 -12.67 7.80 11.21
CA GLY A 36 -13.83 8.69 11.22
C GLY A 36 -13.65 9.88 10.27
N ASP A 37 -14.13 11.05 10.68
CA ASP A 37 -14.08 12.28 9.88
C ASP A 37 -12.79 13.10 10.07
N ARG A 38 -11.78 12.53 10.76
CA ARG A 38 -10.50 13.21 11.05
C ARG A 38 -9.67 13.50 9.79
N ARG A 39 -9.94 12.80 8.69
CA ARG A 39 -9.32 13.08 7.38
C ARG A 39 -10.12 12.47 6.23
N GLU A 40 -9.97 13.05 5.05
CA GLU A 40 -10.53 12.47 3.84
C GLU A 40 -9.82 11.14 3.49
N VAL A 41 -10.62 10.10 3.21
CA VAL A 41 -10.12 8.76 2.83
C VAL A 41 -10.65 8.39 1.45
N PHE A 42 -9.75 8.05 0.55
CA PHE A 42 -10.03 7.53 -0.78
C PHE A 42 -9.54 6.09 -0.92
N ILE A 43 -10.41 5.21 -1.36
CA ILE A 43 -10.11 3.78 -1.53
C ILE A 43 -10.47 3.38 -2.96
N PRO A 44 -9.53 3.50 -3.92
CA PRO A 44 -9.79 3.09 -5.30
C PRO A 44 -10.00 1.59 -5.37
N HIS A 45 -10.96 1.16 -6.17
CA HIS A 45 -11.09 -0.24 -6.56
C HIS A 45 -10.09 -0.55 -7.67
N LEU A 46 -9.17 -1.47 -7.42
CA LEU A 46 -8.18 -1.91 -8.39
C LEU A 46 -8.51 -3.34 -8.83
N PRO A 47 -9.11 -3.53 -10.01
CA PRO A 47 -9.51 -4.85 -10.47
C PRO A 47 -8.28 -5.66 -10.90
N HIS A 48 -7.81 -6.54 -10.03
CA HIS A 48 -6.60 -7.37 -10.23
C HIS A 48 -6.88 -8.68 -10.99
N GLY A 49 -8.15 -8.97 -11.35
CA GLY A 49 -8.53 -10.16 -12.13
C GLY A 49 -8.06 -11.48 -11.49
N LEU A 50 -8.23 -11.64 -10.17
CA LEU A 50 -7.74 -12.79 -9.39
C LEU A 50 -6.21 -12.97 -9.42
N GLY A 51 -5.46 -11.95 -9.82
CA GLY A 51 -4.00 -11.96 -9.85
C GLY A 51 -3.38 -12.06 -11.25
N VAL A 52 -4.20 -12.00 -12.31
CA VAL A 52 -3.69 -12.04 -13.71
C VAL A 52 -3.17 -10.68 -14.19
N VAL A 53 -3.59 -9.59 -13.56
CA VAL A 53 -3.14 -8.23 -13.94
C VAL A 53 -1.77 -7.94 -13.31
N PRO A 54 -0.75 -7.51 -14.10
CA PRO A 54 0.54 -7.11 -13.57
C PRO A 54 0.46 -5.96 -12.56
N LEU A 55 1.36 -5.93 -11.57
CA LEU A 55 1.35 -4.88 -10.56
C LEU A 55 1.65 -3.49 -11.12
N GLU A 56 2.40 -3.38 -12.20
CA GLU A 56 2.66 -2.08 -12.86
C GLU A 56 1.39 -1.52 -13.49
N ASP A 57 0.56 -2.37 -14.11
CA ASP A 57 -0.72 -1.95 -14.67
C ASP A 57 -1.69 -1.50 -13.57
N LEU A 58 -1.67 -2.18 -12.42
CA LEU A 58 -2.44 -1.76 -11.25
C LEU A 58 -1.91 -0.45 -10.65
N ALA A 59 -0.60 -0.23 -10.68
CA ALA A 59 0.02 1.02 -10.26
C ALA A 59 -0.34 2.18 -11.21
N ALA A 60 -0.42 1.93 -12.52
CA ALA A 60 -0.88 2.92 -13.49
C ALA A 60 -2.37 3.27 -13.26
N LYS A 61 -3.23 2.28 -12.99
CA LYS A 61 -4.63 2.50 -12.62
C LYS A 61 -4.76 3.28 -11.31
N LEU A 62 -3.91 2.99 -10.32
CA LEU A 62 -3.87 3.76 -9.08
C LEU A 62 -3.51 5.22 -9.35
N SER A 63 -2.47 5.46 -10.16
CA SER A 63 -2.05 6.81 -10.56
C SER A 63 -3.19 7.58 -11.21
N GLN A 64 -3.87 6.96 -12.18
CA GLN A 64 -5.02 7.57 -12.86
C GLN A 64 -6.17 7.89 -11.88
N ALA A 65 -6.58 6.94 -11.04
CA ALA A 65 -7.68 7.14 -10.08
C ALA A 65 -7.37 8.25 -9.07
N VAL A 66 -6.10 8.35 -8.65
CA VAL A 66 -5.65 9.42 -7.73
C VAL A 66 -5.62 10.77 -8.45
N GLU A 67 -5.20 10.81 -9.72
CA GLU A 67 -5.19 12.04 -10.52
C GLU A 67 -6.62 12.52 -10.80
N GLU A 68 -7.53 11.63 -11.17
CA GLU A 68 -8.95 11.94 -11.39
C GLU A 68 -9.63 12.50 -10.13
N ARG A 69 -9.26 11.98 -8.95
CA ARG A 69 -9.88 12.39 -7.67
C ARG A 69 -9.31 13.67 -7.11
N PHE A 70 -8.00 13.88 -7.20
CA PHE A 70 -7.27 14.93 -6.47
C PHE A 70 -6.46 15.88 -7.37
N GLY A 71 -6.51 15.69 -8.70
CA GLY A 71 -5.61 16.40 -9.62
C GLY A 71 -4.16 15.91 -9.46
N ARG A 72 -3.22 16.60 -10.08
CA ARG A 72 -1.81 16.16 -10.15
C ARG A 72 -0.94 16.59 -8.97
N GLU A 73 -1.29 17.70 -8.32
CA GLU A 73 -0.39 18.39 -7.38
C GLU A 73 -0.78 18.21 -5.90
N GLN A 74 -2.00 17.72 -5.61
CA GLN A 74 -2.48 17.57 -4.23
C GLN A 74 -1.54 16.64 -3.44
N PRO A 75 -0.90 17.12 -2.35
CA PRO A 75 -0.14 16.25 -1.46
C PRO A 75 -1.03 15.18 -0.82
N LEU A 76 -0.49 13.96 -0.69
CA LEU A 76 -1.23 12.78 -0.24
C LEU A 76 -0.42 11.98 0.76
N ASP A 77 -1.16 11.23 1.60
CA ASP A 77 -0.61 10.10 2.33
C ASP A 77 -1.14 8.82 1.70
N VAL A 78 -0.28 7.83 1.56
CA VAL A 78 -0.61 6.56 0.90
C VAL A 78 -0.37 5.40 1.85
N ARG A 79 -1.30 4.46 1.81
CA ARG A 79 -1.14 3.21 2.53
C ARG A 79 -1.54 2.04 1.66
N GLY A 80 -0.67 1.06 1.59
CA GLY A 80 -0.94 -0.20 0.94
C GLY A 80 -0.93 -1.38 1.90
N PHE A 81 -1.93 -2.24 1.78
CA PHE A 81 -1.98 -3.53 2.48
C PHE A 81 -1.60 -4.64 1.53
N SER A 82 -0.73 -5.57 1.97
CA SER A 82 -0.35 -6.74 1.18
C SER A 82 0.16 -6.34 -0.22
N MET A 83 -0.37 -6.93 -1.27
CA MET A 83 -0.11 -6.55 -2.67
C MET A 83 -0.26 -5.03 -2.90
N GLY A 84 -1.23 -4.39 -2.24
CA GLY A 84 -1.47 -2.95 -2.36
C GLY A 84 -0.28 -2.08 -1.95
N GLY A 85 0.58 -2.55 -1.05
CA GLY A 85 1.81 -1.85 -0.71
C GLY A 85 2.85 -1.90 -1.81
N VAL A 86 2.94 -3.00 -2.56
CA VAL A 86 3.84 -3.11 -3.72
C VAL A 86 3.30 -2.26 -4.88
N ILE A 87 1.98 -2.27 -5.13
CA ILE A 87 1.33 -1.39 -6.11
C ILE A 87 1.62 0.09 -5.79
N SER A 88 1.41 0.50 -4.53
CA SER A 88 1.67 1.87 -4.09
C SER A 88 3.13 2.26 -4.28
N ARG A 89 4.05 1.37 -3.90
CA ARG A 89 5.48 1.58 -4.09
C ARG A 89 5.86 1.71 -5.57
N SER A 90 5.27 0.88 -6.44
CA SER A 90 5.49 0.95 -7.89
C SER A 90 5.03 2.30 -8.45
N TRP A 91 3.84 2.78 -8.04
CA TRP A 91 3.39 4.11 -8.41
C TRP A 91 4.34 5.21 -7.92
N ILE A 92 4.76 5.15 -6.66
CA ILE A 92 5.65 6.15 -6.06
C ILE A 92 7.00 6.20 -6.78
N GLN A 93 7.65 5.05 -6.97
CA GLN A 93 9.03 5.00 -7.47
C GLN A 93 9.14 5.04 -9.00
N LEU A 94 8.14 4.53 -9.73
CA LEU A 94 8.24 4.34 -11.18
C LEU A 94 7.32 5.25 -11.99
N LEU A 95 6.25 5.77 -11.39
CA LEU A 95 5.20 6.53 -12.10
C LEU A 95 5.01 7.95 -11.55
N GLY A 96 6.01 8.49 -10.86
CA GLY A 96 6.04 9.89 -10.44
C GLY A 96 5.23 10.22 -9.18
N GLY A 97 4.72 9.22 -8.46
CA GLY A 97 3.99 9.46 -7.20
C GLY A 97 4.84 10.11 -6.11
N ASN A 98 6.18 9.98 -6.19
CA ASN A 98 7.14 10.60 -5.25
C ASN A 98 7.07 12.14 -5.21
N GLY A 99 6.58 12.79 -6.27
CA GLY A 99 6.42 14.24 -6.31
C GLY A 99 5.31 14.78 -5.39
N ARG A 100 4.41 13.91 -4.88
CA ARG A 100 3.23 14.33 -4.12
C ARG A 100 2.91 13.49 -2.88
N VAL A 101 3.50 12.31 -2.75
CA VAL A 101 3.32 11.45 -1.57
C VAL A 101 4.22 11.95 -0.44
N ARG A 102 3.61 12.38 0.67
CA ARG A 102 4.32 12.82 1.88
C ARG A 102 4.66 11.65 2.79
N ARG A 103 3.72 10.72 2.95
CA ARG A 103 3.84 9.55 3.82
C ARG A 103 3.45 8.29 3.06
N PHE A 104 4.24 7.25 3.22
CA PHE A 104 3.95 5.94 2.68
C PHE A 104 4.00 4.87 3.78
N THR A 105 2.84 4.31 4.13
CA THR A 105 2.75 3.21 5.09
C THR A 105 2.50 1.90 4.36
N SER A 106 3.45 0.98 4.42
CA SER A 106 3.37 -0.37 3.88
C SER A 106 2.95 -1.33 4.99
N VAL A 107 1.85 -2.06 4.81
CA VAL A 107 1.32 -2.98 5.83
C VAL A 107 1.32 -4.40 5.31
N ALA A 108 2.09 -5.26 5.94
CA ALA A 108 2.19 -6.68 5.61
C ALA A 108 2.33 -6.92 4.10
N SER A 109 3.15 -6.11 3.44
CA SER A 109 3.34 -6.11 1.97
C SER A 109 4.67 -6.77 1.63
N PRO A 110 4.74 -7.68 0.66
CA PRO A 110 5.97 -8.42 0.33
C PRO A 110 6.97 -7.53 -0.42
N GLN A 111 7.57 -6.55 0.27
CA GLN A 111 8.49 -5.55 -0.29
C GLN A 111 9.79 -6.14 -0.81
N GLN A 112 10.19 -7.30 -0.27
CA GLN A 112 11.34 -8.11 -0.71
C GLN A 112 10.90 -9.41 -1.41
N GLY A 113 9.60 -9.53 -1.69
CA GLY A 113 8.97 -10.74 -2.18
C GLY A 113 8.52 -11.69 -1.07
N THR A 114 7.84 -12.75 -1.44
CA THR A 114 7.39 -13.80 -0.51
C THR A 114 7.60 -15.18 -1.07
N TRP A 115 8.00 -16.13 -0.20
CA TRP A 115 8.17 -17.53 -0.58
C TRP A 115 6.85 -18.19 -0.94
N THR A 116 5.74 -17.74 -0.40
CA THR A 116 4.39 -18.25 -0.71
C THR A 116 3.99 -18.02 -2.16
N ALA A 117 4.58 -17.02 -2.83
CA ALA A 117 4.37 -16.77 -4.24
C ALA A 117 5.16 -17.73 -5.17
N GLN A 118 6.26 -18.34 -4.67
CA GLN A 118 7.18 -19.11 -5.52
C GLN A 118 6.53 -20.27 -6.28
N PRO A 119 5.65 -21.12 -5.68
CA PRO A 119 5.05 -22.27 -6.35
C PRO A 119 4.09 -21.91 -7.49
N TRP A 120 3.57 -20.69 -7.52
CA TRP A 120 2.53 -20.31 -8.46
C TRP A 120 3.07 -19.93 -9.84
N PRO A 121 2.40 -20.30 -10.94
CA PRO A 121 2.84 -19.95 -12.28
C PRO A 121 2.68 -18.44 -12.54
N GLY A 122 3.76 -17.68 -12.48
CA GLY A 122 3.77 -16.22 -12.65
C GLY A 122 3.29 -15.77 -14.04
N GLN A 123 3.40 -16.63 -15.07
CA GLN A 123 2.87 -16.34 -16.40
C GLN A 123 1.35 -16.31 -16.45
N LEU A 124 0.67 -17.06 -15.59
CA LEU A 124 -0.79 -17.08 -15.47
C LEU A 124 -1.31 -16.12 -14.40
N LEU A 125 -0.52 -15.89 -13.35
CA LEU A 125 -0.86 -15.03 -12.23
C LEU A 125 0.21 -13.94 -12.10
N ALA A 126 0.17 -12.96 -13.00
CA ALA A 126 1.20 -11.93 -13.11
C ALA A 126 1.45 -11.16 -11.81
N SER A 127 0.39 -10.76 -11.09
CA SER A 127 0.54 -10.11 -9.77
C SER A 127 1.31 -10.98 -8.78
N VAL A 128 1.03 -12.30 -8.78
CA VAL A 128 1.75 -13.24 -7.89
C VAL A 128 3.19 -13.42 -8.36
N GLY A 129 3.41 -13.46 -9.68
CA GLY A 129 4.74 -13.48 -10.29
C GLY A 129 5.58 -12.27 -9.87
N ASP A 130 4.98 -11.08 -9.87
CA ASP A 130 5.63 -9.83 -9.46
C ASP A 130 6.00 -9.80 -7.96
N MET A 131 5.30 -10.57 -7.13
CA MET A 131 5.59 -10.69 -5.69
C MET A 131 6.55 -11.82 -5.33
N LYS A 132 7.11 -12.55 -6.31
CA LYS A 132 8.15 -13.55 -6.05
C LYS A 132 9.43 -12.91 -5.57
N VAL A 133 10.16 -13.62 -4.72
CA VAL A 133 11.51 -13.21 -4.34
C VAL A 133 12.39 -13.12 -5.60
N GLY A 134 13.02 -11.96 -5.80
CA GLY A 134 13.87 -11.74 -6.97
C GLY A 134 13.12 -11.47 -8.27
N SER A 135 11.82 -11.18 -8.24
CA SER A 135 11.08 -10.79 -9.44
C SER A 135 11.66 -9.51 -10.09
N PRO A 136 11.58 -9.36 -11.41
CA PRO A 136 12.13 -8.18 -12.10
C PRO A 136 11.55 -6.85 -11.54
N LEU A 137 10.27 -6.82 -11.20
CA LEU A 137 9.66 -5.65 -10.59
C LEU A 137 10.32 -5.31 -9.25
N LEU A 138 10.42 -6.28 -8.34
CA LEU A 138 11.02 -6.03 -7.02
C LEU A 138 12.52 -5.69 -7.10
N GLN A 139 13.25 -6.25 -8.06
CA GLN A 139 14.65 -5.88 -8.32
C GLN A 139 14.74 -4.40 -8.72
N ARG A 140 13.88 -3.92 -9.63
CA ARG A 140 13.85 -2.51 -10.04
C ARG A 140 13.47 -1.59 -8.87
N LEU A 141 12.47 -1.96 -8.09
CA LEU A 141 12.06 -1.19 -6.91
C LEU A 141 13.17 -1.13 -5.84
N ASN A 142 13.85 -2.24 -5.60
CA ASN A 142 14.94 -2.31 -4.62
C ASN A 142 16.23 -1.64 -5.11
N GLY A 143 16.43 -1.55 -6.43
CA GLY A 143 17.55 -0.84 -7.05
C GLY A 143 17.39 0.69 -7.11
N ASN A 144 16.23 1.24 -6.70
CA ASN A 144 15.96 2.69 -6.73
C ASN A 144 15.34 3.18 -5.39
N PRO A 145 15.98 2.94 -4.24
CA PRO A 145 15.46 3.38 -2.95
C PRO A 145 15.43 4.91 -2.79
N GLU A 146 16.28 5.64 -3.54
CA GLU A 146 16.36 7.11 -3.52
C GLU A 146 15.06 7.77 -3.99
N ALA A 147 14.25 7.13 -4.81
CA ALA A 147 12.93 7.64 -5.18
C ALA A 147 11.94 7.70 -4.00
N LEU A 148 12.28 7.09 -2.86
CA LEU A 148 11.54 7.21 -1.60
C LEU A 148 12.11 8.28 -0.65
N GLN A 149 13.20 8.96 -1.03
CA GLN A 149 13.79 10.03 -0.21
C GLN A 149 12.81 11.20 -0.08
N GLY A 150 12.74 11.77 1.11
CA GLY A 150 11.79 12.86 1.41
C GLY A 150 10.39 12.38 1.77
N ILE A 151 10.08 11.08 1.60
CA ILE A 151 8.81 10.48 1.99
C ILE A 151 8.98 9.85 3.38
N ASP A 152 8.05 10.17 4.31
CA ASP A 152 8.01 9.51 5.62
C ASP A 152 7.48 8.06 5.44
N CYS A 153 8.41 7.13 5.23
CA CYS A 153 8.11 5.73 5.02
C CYS A 153 8.00 4.96 6.34
N CYS A 154 6.99 4.09 6.44
CA CYS A 154 6.81 3.17 7.57
C CYS A 154 6.40 1.78 7.08
N SER A 155 7.07 0.74 7.57
CA SER A 155 6.71 -0.66 7.37
C SER A 155 6.05 -1.21 8.63
N LEU A 156 4.76 -1.56 8.54
CA LEU A 156 4.05 -2.31 9.57
C LEU A 156 3.99 -3.77 9.14
N TYR A 157 4.59 -4.68 9.89
CA TYR A 157 4.73 -6.08 9.49
C TYR A 157 4.46 -7.05 10.62
N CYS A 158 4.10 -8.28 10.29
CA CYS A 158 3.88 -9.36 11.24
C CYS A 158 4.90 -10.48 11.01
N LEU A 159 5.62 -10.87 12.08
CA LEU A 159 6.63 -11.93 11.98
C LEU A 159 6.03 -13.31 11.72
N ALA A 160 4.77 -13.54 12.15
CA ALA A 160 4.05 -14.80 12.02
C ALA A 160 3.05 -14.82 10.85
N ASP A 161 3.17 -13.88 9.92
CA ASP A 161 2.32 -13.81 8.73
C ASP A 161 2.55 -15.02 7.82
N VAL A 162 1.47 -15.75 7.49
CA VAL A 162 1.53 -16.96 6.65
C VAL A 162 1.49 -16.65 5.14
N MET A 163 1.16 -15.41 4.75
CA MET A 163 1.12 -14.99 3.35
C MET A 163 2.40 -14.26 2.92
N VAL A 164 3.01 -13.49 3.82
CA VAL A 164 4.28 -12.81 3.57
C VAL A 164 5.38 -13.51 4.37
N VAL A 165 6.02 -14.47 3.73
CA VAL A 165 7.03 -15.34 4.36
C VAL A 165 8.39 -15.16 3.68
N PRO A 166 9.45 -14.91 4.45
CA PRO A 166 9.47 -14.62 5.89
C PRO A 166 8.86 -13.25 6.22
N GLY A 167 8.23 -13.08 7.40
CA GLY A 167 7.51 -11.85 7.76
C GLY A 167 8.34 -10.56 7.67
N TRP A 168 9.66 -10.63 7.89
CA TRP A 168 10.55 -9.48 7.71
C TRP A 168 10.72 -9.04 6.25
N SER A 169 10.35 -9.87 5.27
CA SER A 169 10.36 -9.49 3.85
C SER A 169 9.36 -8.38 3.51
N ALA A 170 8.45 -8.07 4.45
CA ALA A 170 7.53 -6.94 4.33
C ALA A 170 8.18 -5.57 4.63
N VAL A 171 9.46 -5.53 4.99
CA VAL A 171 10.14 -4.29 5.35
C VAL A 171 10.69 -3.58 4.12
N LEU A 172 10.37 -2.30 3.99
CA LEU A 172 10.95 -1.38 2.99
C LEU A 172 12.45 -1.18 3.24
N PRO A 173 13.24 -0.86 2.21
CA PRO A 173 14.66 -0.57 2.36
C PRO A 173 14.93 0.73 3.14
N VAL A 174 13.93 1.59 3.28
CA VAL A 174 14.02 2.89 3.93
C VAL A 174 12.89 3.10 4.94
N GLY A 175 13.06 4.04 5.85
CA GLY A 175 12.04 4.47 6.80
C GLY A 175 11.97 3.63 8.08
N ARG A 176 10.90 3.87 8.83
CA ARG A 176 10.64 3.20 10.10
C ARG A 176 10.05 1.81 9.88
N ARG A 177 10.25 0.94 10.88
CA ARG A 177 9.68 -0.41 10.89
C ARG A 177 9.07 -0.70 12.25
N GLU A 178 7.85 -1.25 12.24
CA GLU A 178 7.11 -1.58 13.44
C GLU A 178 6.44 -2.95 13.30
N VAL A 179 6.53 -3.76 14.34
CA VAL A 179 5.87 -5.07 14.38
C VAL A 179 4.41 -4.87 14.77
N LEU A 180 3.50 -5.41 13.98
CA LEU A 180 2.07 -5.45 14.30
C LEU A 180 1.82 -6.45 15.43
N ARG A 181 0.98 -6.05 16.40
CA ARG A 181 0.60 -6.84 17.56
C ARG A 181 -0.92 -6.84 17.69
N PRO A 182 -1.54 -7.94 18.15
CA PRO A 182 -0.93 -9.23 18.42
C PRO A 182 -0.40 -9.91 17.17
N LEU A 183 0.45 -10.93 17.32
CA LEU A 183 0.97 -11.70 16.20
C LEU A 183 -0.17 -12.57 15.65
N HIS A 184 -0.58 -12.28 14.43
CA HIS A 184 -1.61 -13.05 13.73
C HIS A 184 -0.98 -13.91 12.65
N LEU A 185 -1.38 -15.18 12.59
CA LEU A 185 -1.02 -16.06 11.50
C LEU A 185 -1.84 -15.73 10.24
N GLN A 186 -3.11 -15.37 10.41
CA GLN A 186 -3.98 -15.07 9.29
C GLN A 186 -3.79 -13.64 8.81
N HIS A 187 -3.35 -13.50 7.58
CA HIS A 187 -2.99 -12.25 6.94
C HIS A 187 -4.11 -11.18 6.97
N HIS A 188 -5.36 -11.59 6.65
CA HIS A 188 -6.51 -10.68 6.65
C HIS A 188 -6.88 -10.15 8.05
N GLU A 189 -6.60 -10.89 9.12
CA GLU A 189 -6.86 -10.45 10.48
C GLU A 189 -6.04 -9.20 10.86
N LEU A 190 -4.91 -8.96 10.20
CA LEU A 190 -4.13 -7.74 10.39
C LEU A 190 -4.95 -6.47 10.12
N MET A 191 -5.98 -6.57 9.27
CA MET A 191 -6.89 -5.45 8.95
C MET A 191 -8.28 -5.58 9.56
N ALA A 192 -8.56 -6.68 10.29
CA ALA A 192 -9.83 -6.95 10.94
C ALA A 192 -9.76 -6.87 12.48
N HIS A 193 -8.65 -7.34 13.07
CA HIS A 193 -8.48 -7.39 14.51
C HIS A 193 -8.36 -5.98 15.13
N PRO A 194 -9.16 -5.64 16.16
CA PRO A 194 -9.22 -4.28 16.71
C PRO A 194 -7.87 -3.70 17.14
N ALA A 195 -7.00 -4.51 17.79
CA ALA A 195 -5.69 -4.04 18.24
C ALA A 195 -4.75 -3.69 17.07
N SER A 196 -4.77 -4.51 16.00
CA SER A 196 -3.98 -4.23 14.78
C SER A 196 -4.52 -2.99 14.07
N VAL A 197 -5.84 -2.89 13.91
CA VAL A 197 -6.50 -1.72 13.30
C VAL A 197 -6.18 -0.45 14.09
N ALA A 198 -6.24 -0.49 15.42
CA ALA A 198 -5.91 0.65 16.28
C ALA A 198 -4.42 1.05 16.16
N GLN A 199 -3.49 0.08 16.07
CA GLN A 199 -2.06 0.37 15.86
C GLN A 199 -1.84 1.05 14.50
N VAL A 200 -2.50 0.54 13.49
CA VAL A 200 -2.52 1.05 12.14
C VAL A 200 -3.09 2.48 12.10
N ALA A 201 -4.25 2.72 12.73
CA ALA A 201 -4.88 4.02 12.77
C ALA A 201 -4.00 5.06 13.49
N ARG A 202 -3.33 4.69 14.58
CA ARG A 202 -2.38 5.57 15.30
C ARG A 202 -1.27 6.05 14.38
N GLU A 203 -0.68 5.15 13.59
CA GLU A 203 0.36 5.55 12.63
C GLU A 203 -0.18 6.53 11.58
N LEU A 204 -1.40 6.32 11.10
CA LEU A 204 -2.02 7.19 10.10
C LEU A 204 -2.44 8.56 10.64
N LEU A 205 -2.79 8.63 11.91
CA LEU A 205 -3.24 9.85 12.58
C LEU A 205 -2.10 10.60 13.29
N ARG A 206 -0.88 10.13 13.14
CA ARG A 206 0.31 10.81 13.66
C ARG A 206 0.41 12.21 13.03
N PRO A 207 0.73 13.25 13.81
CA PRO A 207 0.86 14.64 13.35
C PRO A 207 1.97 14.82 12.27
#